data_1217bc73d4e24b08b56fcb6032d204e7
#
_entry.id   1217bc73d4e24b08b56fcb6032d204e7
#
_cell.length_a   1.000
_cell.length_b   1.000
_cell.length_c   1.000
_cell.angle_alpha   90.00
_cell.angle_beta   90.00
_cell.angle_gamma   90.00
#
_symmetry.space_group_name_H-M   'P 1'
#
loop_
_entity.id
_entity.type
_entity.pdbx_description
1 polymer ?
#
loop_
_entity_poly.entity_id
_entity_poly.type
_entity_poly.pdbx_seq_one_letter_code
_entity_poly.pdbx_strand_id
1 'polypeptide(L)'
;MALDAKRMFDNLKVATIASDPDFKITYINKRGEEVFKAVMNAENLLGTDMRGCHKPETNEKLNDLFQEYREKKRNLDYYVMDVPGGKATIVNVPFYDGDEFAGVVEFIFESALG
;
A
#
# COMPACT_ATOMS: atom_id res chain seq x y z
N MET A 1 3.05 -29.70 3.31
CA MET A 1 3.71 -28.44 3.69
C MET A 1 2.66 -27.38 3.99
N ALA A 2 2.71 -26.80 5.16
CA ALA A 2 1.77 -25.75 5.52
C ALA A 2 2.19 -24.42 4.88
N LEU A 3 1.22 -23.66 4.40
CA LEU A 3 1.43 -22.29 3.94
C LEU A 3 1.33 -21.37 5.15
N ASP A 4 2.32 -20.52 5.36
CA ASP A 4 2.23 -19.46 6.34
C ASP A 4 1.70 -18.18 5.67
N ALA A 5 1.41 -17.17 6.48
CA ALA A 5 0.84 -15.91 6.00
C ALA A 5 1.78 -15.21 5.01
N LYS A 6 3.09 -15.23 5.25
CA LYS A 6 4.05 -14.59 4.36
C LYS A 6 4.02 -15.23 2.97
N ARG A 7 4.04 -16.55 2.89
CA ARG A 7 4.00 -17.26 1.59
C ARG A 7 2.69 -17.01 0.87
N MET A 8 1.60 -16.94 1.61
CA MET A 8 0.30 -16.63 1.04
C MET A 8 0.32 -15.24 0.39
N PHE A 9 0.77 -14.21 1.11
CA PHE A 9 0.85 -12.84 0.59
C PHE A 9 1.86 -12.70 -0.53
N ASP A 10 3.02 -13.38 -0.44
CA ASP A 10 4.03 -13.36 -1.50
C ASP A 10 3.47 -13.80 -2.85
N ASN A 11 2.52 -14.71 -2.83
CA ASN A 11 1.96 -15.32 -4.05
C ASN A 11 0.52 -14.88 -4.36
N LEU A 12 -0.01 -13.93 -3.59
CA LEU A 12 -1.35 -13.40 -3.81
C LEU A 12 -1.38 -12.63 -5.15
N LYS A 13 -2.46 -12.81 -5.91
CA LYS A 13 -2.60 -12.22 -7.25
C LYS A 13 -3.03 -10.75 -7.25
N VAL A 14 -2.94 -10.09 -6.12
CA VAL A 14 -3.15 -8.66 -6.00
C VAL A 14 -1.87 -8.02 -5.47
N ALA A 15 -1.48 -6.89 -6.04
CA ALA A 15 -0.30 -6.15 -5.56
C ALA A 15 -0.53 -5.72 -4.11
N THR A 16 0.39 -6.07 -3.22
CA THR A 16 0.27 -5.83 -1.78
C THR A 16 1.55 -5.21 -1.28
N ILE A 17 1.42 -4.07 -0.60
CA ILE A 17 2.55 -3.31 -0.07
C ILE A 17 2.20 -2.92 1.36
N ALA A 18 3.15 -3.06 2.28
CA ALA A 18 2.97 -2.60 3.64
C ALA A 18 4.02 -1.56 3.99
N SER A 19 3.63 -0.61 4.83
CA SER A 19 4.54 0.40 5.36
C SER A 19 4.41 0.46 6.87
N ASP A 20 5.45 0.98 7.52
CA ASP A 20 5.40 1.27 8.95
C ASP A 20 4.76 2.65 9.18
N PRO A 21 4.58 3.10 10.46
CA PRO A 21 3.96 4.40 10.74
C PRO A 21 4.77 5.60 10.23
N ASP A 22 6.03 5.41 9.90
CA ASP A 22 6.91 6.45 9.37
C ASP A 22 7.05 6.39 7.85
N PHE A 23 6.12 5.74 7.18
CA PHE A 23 6.03 5.63 5.71
C PHE A 23 7.12 4.78 5.06
N LYS A 24 7.90 4.04 5.85
CA LYS A 24 8.90 3.14 5.29
C LYS A 24 8.22 1.87 4.78
N ILE A 25 8.53 1.47 3.55
CA ILE A 25 8.00 0.24 2.96
C ILE A 25 8.69 -0.96 3.63
N THR A 26 7.89 -1.79 4.30
CA THR A 26 8.38 -2.95 5.06
C THR A 26 8.08 -4.28 4.38
N TYR A 27 7.17 -4.27 3.41
CA TYR A 27 6.80 -5.47 2.68
C TYR A 27 6.27 -5.12 1.29
N ILE A 28 6.59 -5.94 0.32
CA ILE A 28 6.02 -5.88 -1.02
C ILE A 28 5.99 -7.30 -1.58
N ASN A 29 4.84 -7.72 -2.13
CA ASN A 29 4.75 -9.05 -2.70
C ASN A 29 5.19 -9.07 -4.18
N LYS A 30 5.18 -10.26 -4.80
CA LYS A 30 5.63 -10.43 -6.19
C LYS A 30 4.83 -9.57 -7.15
N ARG A 31 3.50 -9.57 -7.01
CA ARG A 31 2.64 -8.77 -7.89
C ARG A 31 2.86 -7.26 -7.68
N GLY A 32 3.12 -6.86 -6.43
CA GLY A 32 3.47 -5.48 -6.11
C GLY A 32 4.72 -5.02 -6.84
N GLU A 33 5.77 -5.83 -6.83
CA GLU A 33 7.00 -5.51 -7.54
C GLU A 33 6.76 -5.38 -9.05
N GLU A 34 5.99 -6.29 -9.65
CA GLU A 34 5.65 -6.26 -11.07
C GLU A 34 4.87 -5.00 -11.44
N VAL A 35 3.88 -4.64 -10.65
CA VAL A 35 3.02 -3.47 -10.91
C VAL A 35 3.82 -2.18 -10.80
N PHE A 36 4.64 -2.02 -9.75
CA PHE A 36 5.44 -0.81 -9.58
C PHE A 36 6.48 -0.66 -10.68
N LYS A 37 7.08 -1.75 -11.11
CA LYS A 37 8.01 -1.72 -12.23
C LYS A 37 7.32 -1.32 -13.53
N ALA A 38 6.17 -1.91 -13.82
CA ALA A 38 5.44 -1.67 -15.08
C ALA A 38 4.84 -0.26 -15.14
N VAL A 39 4.28 0.25 -14.04
CA VAL A 39 3.54 1.51 -14.02
C VAL A 39 4.46 2.70 -13.71
N MET A 40 5.40 2.55 -12.79
CA MET A 40 6.23 3.63 -12.29
C MET A 40 7.72 3.46 -12.58
N ASN A 41 8.09 2.36 -13.24
CA ASN A 41 9.49 2.00 -13.47
C ASN A 41 10.31 2.04 -12.17
N ALA A 42 9.69 1.61 -11.07
CA ALA A 42 10.29 1.63 -9.74
C ALA A 42 10.72 0.23 -9.32
N GLU A 43 11.92 0.14 -8.77
CA GLU A 43 12.50 -1.11 -8.27
C GLU A 43 13.14 -0.86 -6.92
N ASN A 44 13.39 -1.95 -6.17
CA ASN A 44 14.09 -1.88 -4.88
C ASN A 44 13.42 -0.96 -3.88
N LEU A 45 12.10 -1.03 -3.81
CA LEU A 45 11.29 -0.16 -2.96
C LEU A 45 11.36 -0.52 -1.48
N LEU A 46 11.68 -1.78 -1.16
CA LEU A 46 11.74 -2.23 0.23
C LEU A 46 12.73 -1.39 1.03
N GLY A 47 12.29 -0.88 2.17
CA GLY A 47 13.10 -0.03 3.03
C GLY A 47 13.10 1.46 2.65
N THR A 48 12.45 1.84 1.56
CA THR A 48 12.38 3.24 1.13
C THR A 48 11.13 3.92 1.71
N ASP A 49 11.15 5.25 1.72
CA ASP A 49 10.00 6.06 2.12
C ASP A 49 9.00 6.11 0.97
N MET A 50 7.78 5.64 1.20
CA MET A 50 6.74 5.59 0.17
C MET A 50 6.36 6.96 -0.38
N ARG A 51 6.62 8.04 0.36
CA ARG A 51 6.32 9.41 -0.07
C ARG A 51 7.23 9.89 -1.19
N GLY A 52 8.38 9.25 -1.38
CA GLY A 52 9.32 9.62 -2.43
C GLY A 52 8.78 9.46 -3.84
N CYS A 53 7.72 8.68 -4.03
CA CYS A 53 7.11 8.41 -5.33
C CYS A 53 5.88 9.29 -5.60
N HIS A 54 5.55 10.23 -4.72
CA HIS A 54 4.31 11.02 -4.79
C HIS A 54 4.59 12.51 -4.96
N LYS A 55 3.58 13.22 -5.47
CA LYS A 55 3.60 14.69 -5.53
C LYS A 55 3.39 15.27 -4.12
N PRO A 56 3.85 16.53 -3.86
CA PRO A 56 3.67 17.14 -2.54
C PRO A 56 2.23 17.15 -2.03
N GLU A 57 1.24 17.41 -2.89
CA GLU A 57 -0.17 17.42 -2.51
C GLU A 57 -0.63 16.04 -2.05
N THR A 58 -0.16 15.00 -2.73
CA THR A 58 -0.47 13.60 -2.36
C THR A 58 0.16 13.26 -1.02
N ASN A 59 1.37 13.76 -0.76
CA ASN A 59 2.05 13.53 0.51
C ASN A 59 1.33 14.19 1.68
N GLU A 60 0.75 15.37 1.50
CA GLU A 60 -0.06 16.02 2.52
C GLU A 60 -1.28 15.18 2.88
N LYS A 61 -1.98 14.67 1.86
CA LYS A 61 -3.14 13.78 2.08
C LYS A 61 -2.73 12.52 2.80
N LEU A 62 -1.58 11.97 2.46
CA LEU A 62 -1.07 10.75 3.07
C LEU A 62 -0.70 10.99 4.54
N ASN A 63 -0.08 12.13 4.85
CA ASN A 63 0.22 12.51 6.23
C ASN A 63 -1.05 12.62 7.06
N ASP A 64 -2.08 13.27 6.52
CA ASP A 64 -3.38 13.43 7.20
C ASP A 64 -4.06 12.07 7.40
N LEU A 65 -4.00 11.19 6.42
CA LEU A 65 -4.58 9.86 6.50
C LEU A 65 -3.90 9.05 7.61
N PHE A 66 -2.58 9.06 7.67
CA PHE A 66 -1.85 8.33 8.71
C PHE A 66 -2.17 8.88 10.09
N GLN A 67 -2.34 10.21 10.21
CA GLN A 67 -2.74 10.82 11.48
C GLN A 67 -4.14 10.38 11.89
N GLU A 68 -5.07 10.29 10.96
CA GLU A 68 -6.42 9.77 11.23
C GLU A 68 -6.38 8.32 11.69
N TYR A 69 -5.49 7.51 11.11
CA TYR A 69 -5.29 6.13 11.53
C TYR A 69 -4.71 6.06 12.96
N ARG A 70 -3.74 6.92 13.29
CA ARG A 70 -3.20 7.00 14.66
C ARG A 70 -4.29 7.33 15.67
N GLU A 71 -5.20 8.21 15.31
CA GLU A 71 -6.29 8.65 16.16
C GLU A 71 -7.51 7.73 16.09
N LYS A 72 -7.44 6.66 15.30
CA LYS A 72 -8.51 5.66 15.14
C LYS A 72 -9.80 6.29 14.60
N LYS A 73 -9.68 7.33 13.80
CA LYS A 73 -10.81 8.03 13.18
C LYS A 73 -11.26 7.41 11.87
N ARG A 74 -10.44 6.51 11.30
CA ARG A 74 -10.70 5.90 10.01
C ARG A 74 -10.13 4.48 10.00
N ASN A 75 -10.82 3.55 9.32
CA ASN A 75 -10.38 2.16 9.18
C ASN A 75 -10.07 1.76 7.75
N LEU A 76 -10.33 2.65 6.78
CA LEU A 76 -10.24 2.31 5.38
C LEU A 76 -10.17 3.60 4.56
N ASP A 77 -9.33 3.58 3.55
CA ASP A 77 -9.34 4.59 2.49
C ASP A 77 -9.22 3.90 1.15
N TYR A 78 -9.95 4.36 0.15
CA TYR A 78 -9.84 3.79 -1.20
C TYR A 78 -10.18 4.84 -2.25
N TYR A 79 -9.61 4.65 -3.43
CA TYR A 79 -9.90 5.50 -4.58
C TYR A 79 -9.58 4.75 -5.88
N VAL A 80 -10.21 5.20 -6.96
CA VAL A 80 -9.95 4.67 -8.31
C VAL A 80 -9.09 5.69 -9.04
N MET A 81 -8.06 5.23 -9.73
CA MET A 81 -7.18 6.10 -10.51
C MET A 81 -6.97 5.56 -11.91
N ASP A 82 -6.63 6.45 -12.83
CA ASP A 82 -6.26 6.07 -14.18
C ASP A 82 -4.81 5.59 -14.20
N VAL A 83 -4.58 4.49 -14.90
CA VAL A 83 -3.25 3.92 -15.12
C VAL A 83 -3.08 3.59 -16.59
N PRO A 84 -1.86 3.38 -17.07
CA PRO A 84 -1.66 2.94 -18.44
C PRO A 84 -2.46 1.66 -18.73
N GLY A 85 -3.31 1.70 -19.74
CA GLY A 85 -4.13 0.55 -20.12
C GLY A 85 -5.47 0.43 -19.42
N GLY A 86 -5.83 1.35 -18.51
CA GLY A 86 -7.14 1.28 -17.85
C GLY A 86 -7.21 1.99 -16.52
N LYS A 87 -7.80 1.32 -15.55
CA LYS A 87 -8.00 1.87 -14.20
C LYS A 87 -7.49 0.90 -13.16
N ALA A 88 -7.15 1.44 -11.99
CA ALA A 88 -6.79 0.66 -10.81
C ALA A 88 -7.55 1.19 -9.62
N THR A 89 -7.82 0.31 -8.65
CA THR A 89 -8.40 0.68 -7.36
C THR A 89 -7.34 0.47 -6.29
N ILE A 90 -7.05 1.54 -5.54
CA ILE A 90 -6.09 1.51 -4.45
C ILE A 90 -6.87 1.45 -3.14
N VAL A 91 -6.56 0.46 -2.31
CA VAL A 91 -7.23 0.27 -1.01
C VAL A 91 -6.16 0.30 0.07
N ASN A 92 -6.32 1.18 1.06
CA ASN A 92 -5.43 1.29 2.21
C ASN A 92 -6.16 0.87 3.47
N VAL A 93 -5.52 0.02 4.27
CA VAL A 93 -6.09 -0.48 5.53
C VAL A 93 -5.02 -0.35 6.62
N PRO A 94 -5.33 0.28 7.75
CA PRO A 94 -4.37 0.36 8.85
C PRO A 94 -4.31 -0.96 9.61
N PHE A 95 -3.17 -1.22 10.25
CA PHE A 95 -3.08 -2.31 11.22
C PHE A 95 -2.42 -1.80 12.50
N TYR A 96 -2.72 -2.49 13.59
CA TYR A 96 -2.32 -2.07 14.93
C TYR A 96 -1.63 -3.21 15.67
N ASP A 97 -0.71 -2.86 16.53
CA ASP A 97 -0.10 -3.78 17.49
C ASP A 97 -0.69 -3.40 18.87
N GLY A 98 -1.65 -4.19 19.34
CA GLY A 98 -2.46 -3.78 20.46
C GLY A 98 -3.24 -2.52 20.11
N ASP A 99 -3.03 -1.44 20.85
CA ASP A 99 -3.70 -0.15 20.61
C ASP A 99 -2.84 0.82 19.79
N GLU A 100 -1.60 0.46 19.46
CA GLU A 100 -0.70 1.34 18.74
C GLU A 100 -0.80 1.13 17.23
N PHE A 101 -0.87 2.23 16.49
CA PHE A 101 -0.82 2.21 15.03
C PHE A 101 0.54 1.63 14.60
N ALA A 102 0.50 0.54 13.84
CA ALA A 102 1.71 -0.19 13.45
C ALA A 102 2.03 -0.08 11.97
N GLY A 103 1.11 0.41 11.16
CA GLY A 103 1.36 0.60 9.74
C GLY A 103 0.12 0.51 8.88
N VAL A 104 0.34 0.46 7.57
CA VAL A 104 -0.74 0.42 6.58
C VAL A 104 -0.41 -0.65 5.55
N VAL A 105 -1.43 -1.40 5.16
CA VAL A 105 -1.34 -2.31 4.01
C VAL A 105 -2.12 -1.70 2.85
N GLU A 106 -1.47 -1.61 1.70
CA GLU A 106 -2.07 -1.11 0.47
C GLU A 106 -2.26 -2.26 -0.51
N PHE A 107 -3.46 -2.36 -1.07
CA PHE A 107 -3.77 -3.29 -2.14
C PHE A 107 -4.05 -2.50 -3.40
N ILE A 108 -3.48 -2.95 -4.53
CA ILE A 108 -3.71 -2.34 -5.84
C ILE A 108 -4.43 -3.36 -6.71
N PHE A 109 -5.72 -3.14 -6.91
CA PHE A 109 -6.53 -3.95 -7.81
C PHE A 109 -6.44 -3.36 -9.22
N GLU A 110 -6.17 -4.19 -10.21
CA GLU A 110 -5.93 -3.73 -11.59
C GLU A 110 -7.23 -3.59 -12.37
N SER A 111 -8.23 -3.03 -11.72
CA SER A 111 -9.54 -2.73 -12.31
C SER A 111 -10.26 -1.70 -11.44
N ALA A 112 -11.27 -1.06 -12.00
CA ALA A 112 -12.14 -0.20 -11.23
C ALA A 112 -13.13 -1.07 -10.46
N LEU A 113 -13.05 -1.06 -9.12
CA LEU A 113 -13.97 -1.78 -8.26
C LEU A 113 -15.10 -0.85 -7.80
N GLY A 114 -16.25 -1.40 -7.65
CA GLY A 114 -17.42 -0.67 -7.22
C GLY A 114 -18.18 -0.02 -8.35
#